data_f5f1cd5330cce0bc52d9870455b6fdf0
#
_entry.id   f5f1cd5330cce0bc52d9870455b6fdf0
#
_cell.length_a   1.000
_cell.length_b   1.000
_cell.length_c   1.000
_cell.angle_alpha   90.00
_cell.angle_beta   90.00
_cell.angle_gamma   90.00
#
_symmetry.space_group_name_H-M   'P 1'
#
loop_
_entity.id
_entity.type
_entity.pdbx_description
1 polymer ?
#
loop_
_entity_poly.entity_id
_entity_poly.type
_entity_poly.pdbx_seq_one_letter_code
_entity_poly.pdbx_strand_id
1 'polypeptide(L)'
;MDVHIKKAIPADMPALLNLIRELASYEQAPEKVLLSEETLLRDAAADPPCFHCLIALSGEEILGFCLSWFRYSTWRGRLLYVEDLYVR
;
A
#
# COMPACT_ATOMS: atom_id res chain seq x y z
N MET A 1 -1.87 -19.17 14.16
CA MET A 1 -1.90 -17.71 13.94
C MET A 1 -3.06 -17.37 13.03
N ASP A 2 -3.97 -16.51 13.49
CA ASP A 2 -5.07 -16.08 12.67
C ASP A 2 -4.68 -14.79 11.93
N VAL A 3 -4.79 -14.84 10.62
CA VAL A 3 -4.46 -13.71 9.76
C VAL A 3 -5.76 -13.15 9.18
N HIS A 4 -5.94 -11.84 9.31
CA HIS A 4 -7.06 -11.12 8.72
C HIS A 4 -6.58 -10.20 7.61
N ILE A 5 -7.30 -10.19 6.51
CA ILE A 5 -7.05 -9.27 5.40
C ILE A 5 -8.16 -8.23 5.42
N LYS A 6 -7.79 -6.96 5.41
CA LYS A 6 -8.78 -5.87 5.37
C LYS A 6 -8.32 -4.75 4.44
N LYS A 7 -9.27 -3.92 4.02
CA LYS A 7 -8.95 -2.67 3.33
C LYS A 7 -8.32 -1.71 4.34
N ALA A 8 -7.25 -1.05 3.92
CA ALA A 8 -6.63 -0.01 4.73
C ALA A 8 -7.59 1.18 4.89
N ILE A 9 -7.61 1.73 6.09
CA ILE A 9 -8.36 2.96 6.42
C ILE A 9 -7.36 4.09 6.69
N PRO A 10 -7.81 5.35 6.78
CA PRO A 10 -6.88 6.47 7.02
C PRO A 10 -5.98 6.28 8.23
N ALA A 11 -6.49 5.67 9.31
CA ALA A 11 -5.71 5.40 10.51
C ALA A 11 -4.55 4.42 10.28
N ASP A 12 -4.57 3.66 9.18
CA ASP A 12 -3.52 2.71 8.83
C ASP A 12 -2.35 3.34 8.07
N MET A 13 -2.51 4.58 7.60
CA MET A 13 -1.50 5.21 6.73
C MET A 13 -0.12 5.36 7.38
N PRO A 14 0.01 5.72 8.66
CA PRO A 14 1.34 5.72 9.29
C PRO A 14 2.03 4.36 9.25
N ALA A 15 1.29 3.30 9.56
CA ALA A 15 1.82 1.94 9.54
C ALA A 15 2.16 1.50 8.11
N LEU A 16 1.32 1.86 7.14
CA LEU A 16 1.59 1.58 5.73
C LEU A 16 2.88 2.25 5.28
N LEU A 17 3.09 3.52 5.62
CA LEU A 17 4.32 4.23 5.27
C LEU A 17 5.54 3.54 5.85
N ASN A 18 5.46 3.04 7.09
CA ASN A 18 6.54 2.27 7.68
C ASN A 18 6.85 0.99 6.91
N LEU A 19 5.82 0.28 6.46
CA LEU A 19 6.01 -0.93 5.64
C LEU A 19 6.61 -0.60 4.28
N ILE A 20 6.20 0.50 3.66
CA ILE A 20 6.78 0.96 2.39
C ILE A 20 8.27 1.25 2.58
N ARG A 21 8.64 1.90 3.67
CA ARG A 21 10.05 2.16 4.00
C ARG A 21 10.83 0.89 4.27
N GLU A 22 10.22 -0.09 4.95
CA GLU A 22 10.85 -1.40 5.17
C GLU A 22 11.14 -2.09 3.83
N LEU A 23 10.16 -2.11 2.94
CA LEU A 23 10.34 -2.69 1.61
C LEU A 23 11.45 -2.00 0.84
N ALA A 24 11.48 -0.67 0.86
CA ALA A 24 12.53 0.10 0.19
C ALA A 24 13.91 -0.20 0.77
N SER A 25 14.02 -0.36 2.08
CA SER A 25 15.27 -0.74 2.74
C SER A 25 15.70 -2.15 2.34
N TYR A 26 14.74 -3.06 2.25
CA TYR A 26 15.00 -4.43 1.78
C TYR A 26 15.53 -4.44 0.35
N GLU A 27 15.03 -3.55 -0.49
CA GLU A 27 15.49 -3.38 -1.88
C GLU A 27 16.73 -2.48 -1.98
N GLN A 28 17.31 -2.06 -0.85
CA GLN A 28 18.50 -1.22 -0.77
C GLN A 28 18.33 0.16 -1.40
N ALA A 29 17.10 0.69 -1.35
CA ALA A 29 16.78 1.98 -1.94
C ALA A 29 15.88 2.85 -1.03
N PRO A 30 16.17 2.96 0.31
CA PRO A 30 15.30 3.70 1.21
C PRO A 30 15.21 5.19 0.86
N GLU A 31 16.23 5.77 0.25
CA GLU A 31 16.27 7.17 -0.16
C GLU A 31 15.29 7.51 -1.28
N LYS A 32 14.76 6.50 -1.97
CA LYS A 32 13.78 6.71 -3.04
C LYS A 32 12.36 6.94 -2.52
N VAL A 33 12.09 6.66 -1.25
CA VAL A 33 10.76 6.90 -0.68
C VAL A 33 10.63 8.37 -0.32
N LEU A 34 9.90 9.09 -1.14
CA LEU A 34 9.64 10.52 -0.96
C LEU A 34 8.23 10.79 -0.44
N LEU A 35 7.41 9.75 -0.32
CA LEU A 35 6.03 9.88 0.17
C LEU A 35 6.02 10.32 1.63
N SER A 36 5.03 11.15 1.95
CA SER A 36 4.70 11.50 3.32
C SER A 36 3.38 10.86 3.72
N GLU A 37 3.13 10.81 5.02
CA GLU A 37 1.84 10.37 5.54
C GLU A 37 0.69 11.22 5.00
N GLU A 38 0.90 12.54 4.89
CA GLU A 38 -0.10 13.47 4.34
C GLU A 38 -0.45 13.15 2.90
N THR A 39 0.55 12.84 2.08
CA THR A 39 0.33 12.48 0.68
C THR A 39 -0.48 11.17 0.58
N LEU A 40 -0.14 10.18 1.38
CA LEU A 40 -0.88 8.92 1.40
C LEU A 40 -2.34 9.14 1.80
N LEU A 41 -2.58 9.94 2.83
CA LEU A 41 -3.94 10.25 3.29
C LEU A 41 -4.74 10.96 2.20
N ARG A 42 -4.14 11.96 1.56
CA ARG A 42 -4.79 12.71 0.48
C ARG A 42 -5.16 11.80 -0.68
N ASP A 43 -4.24 10.96 -1.11
CA ASP A 43 -4.43 10.12 -2.29
C ASP A 43 -5.39 8.96 -2.02
N ALA A 44 -5.39 8.43 -0.78
CA ALA A 44 -6.34 7.41 -0.39
C ALA A 44 -7.77 7.95 -0.30
N ALA A 45 -7.93 9.21 0.10
CA ALA A 45 -9.23 9.86 0.27
C ALA A 45 -9.75 10.50 -1.01
N ALA A 46 -8.97 10.53 -2.08
CA ALA A 46 -9.40 11.11 -3.36
C ALA A 46 -10.59 10.33 -3.94
N ASP A 47 -11.38 10.99 -4.78
CA ASP A 47 -12.52 10.37 -5.44
C ASP A 47 -12.41 10.53 -6.97
N PRO A 48 -12.08 9.45 -7.71
CA PRO A 48 -11.78 8.10 -7.20
C PRO A 48 -10.43 8.06 -6.46
N PRO A 49 -10.23 7.07 -5.58
CA PRO A 49 -8.95 6.91 -4.88
C PRO A 49 -7.79 6.70 -5.85
N CYS A 50 -6.62 7.25 -5.53
CA CYS A 50 -5.43 7.07 -6.36
C CYS A 50 -4.89 5.65 -6.29
N PHE A 51 -5.17 4.94 -5.20
CA PHE A 51 -4.75 3.55 -5.02
C PHE A 51 -5.72 2.80 -4.11
N HIS A 52 -5.60 1.49 -4.12
CA HIS A 52 -6.29 0.57 -3.22
C HIS A 52 -5.23 -0.16 -2.41
N CYS A 53 -5.50 -0.37 -1.14
CA CYS A 53 -4.55 -1.05 -0.27
C CYS A 53 -5.26 -2.06 0.62
N LEU A 54 -4.72 -3.28 0.62
CA LEU A 54 -5.11 -4.32 1.56
C LEU A 54 -3.97 -4.50 2.55
N ILE A 55 -4.29 -4.72 3.79
CA ILE A 55 -3.31 -5.05 4.82
C ILE A 55 -3.64 -6.38 5.46
N ALA A 56 -2.59 -7.10 5.85
CA ALA A 56 -2.68 -8.37 6.56
C ALA A 56 -2.33 -8.13 8.01
N LEU A 57 -3.18 -8.60 8.90
CA LEU A 57 -3.06 -8.39 10.35
C LEU A 57 -3.09 -9.72 11.08
N SER A 58 -2.33 -9.83 12.16
CA SER A 58 -2.49 -10.84 13.19
C SER A 58 -2.69 -10.10 14.51
N GLY A 59 -3.94 -10.12 15.02
CA GLY A 59 -4.30 -9.23 16.12
C GLY A 59 -4.15 -7.77 15.67
N GLU A 60 -3.33 -7.01 16.38
CA GLU A 60 -3.05 -5.60 16.03
C GLU A 60 -1.75 -5.46 15.24
N GLU A 61 -1.02 -6.55 15.03
CA GLU A 61 0.25 -6.52 14.31
C GLU A 61 0.02 -6.58 12.81
N ILE A 62 0.58 -5.60 12.09
CA ILE A 62 0.55 -5.58 10.64
C ILE A 62 1.67 -6.46 10.11
N LEU A 63 1.31 -7.45 9.29
CA LEU A 63 2.25 -8.41 8.72
C LEU A 63 2.67 -8.04 7.31
N GLY A 64 1.86 -7.30 6.60
CA GLY A 64 2.17 -6.97 5.21
C GLY A 64 1.09 -6.13 4.57
N PHE A 65 1.31 -5.77 3.30
CA PHE A 65 0.34 -5.00 2.52
C PHE A 65 0.41 -5.37 1.04
N CYS A 66 -0.68 -5.06 0.35
CA CYS A 66 -0.75 -5.10 -1.11
C CYS A 66 -1.34 -3.78 -1.58
N LEU A 67 -0.57 -3.01 -2.31
CA LEU A 67 -1.01 -1.73 -2.87
C LEU A 67 -1.18 -1.88 -4.37
N SER A 68 -2.34 -1.49 -4.87
CA SER A 68 -2.71 -1.64 -6.27
C SER A 68 -3.39 -0.37 -6.78
N TRP A 69 -3.42 -0.21 -8.08
CA TRP A 69 -4.09 0.92 -8.71
C TRP A 69 -4.57 0.53 -10.10
N PHE A 70 -5.59 1.22 -10.59
CA PHE A 70 -6.10 0.98 -11.93
C PHE A 70 -5.28 1.75 -12.94
N ARG A 71 -4.74 1.02 -13.92
CA ARG A 71 -4.02 1.60 -15.05
C ARG A 71 -4.76 1.26 -16.33
N TYR A 72 -4.46 1.98 -17.40
CA TYR A 72 -5.02 1.69 -18.70
C TYR A 72 -3.96 1.09 -19.63
N SER A 73 -4.25 -0.11 -20.15
CA SER A 73 -3.41 -0.76 -21.15
C SER A 73 -4.01 -0.49 -22.54
N THR A 74 -3.18 -0.04 -23.47
CA THR A 74 -3.63 0.17 -24.85
C THR A 74 -3.96 -1.14 -25.54
N TRP A 75 -3.55 -2.27 -24.95
CA TRP A 75 -3.83 -3.60 -25.51
C TRP A 75 -5.05 -4.27 -24.87
N ARG A 76 -5.30 -4.02 -23.58
CA ARG A 76 -6.30 -4.75 -22.80
C ARG A 76 -7.36 -3.86 -22.15
N GLY A 77 -7.17 -2.54 -22.19
CA GLY A 77 -8.04 -1.62 -21.49
C GLY A 77 -7.67 -1.46 -20.04
N ARG A 78 -8.66 -1.29 -19.17
CA ARG A 78 -8.45 -1.03 -17.76
C ARG A 78 -7.96 -2.28 -17.03
N LEU A 79 -6.85 -2.14 -16.30
CA LEU A 79 -6.24 -3.20 -15.52
C LEU A 79 -6.04 -2.76 -14.09
N LEU A 80 -6.18 -3.70 -13.15
CA LEU A 80 -5.71 -3.50 -11.79
C LEU A 80 -4.25 -3.94 -11.73
N TYR A 81 -3.37 -3.01 -11.38
CA TYR A 81 -1.93 -3.23 -11.31
C TYR A 81 -1.48 -3.28 -9.86
N VAL A 82 -0.76 -4.34 -9.49
CA VAL A 82 -0.16 -4.44 -8.16
C VAL A 82 1.18 -3.73 -8.19
N GLU A 83 1.26 -2.59 -7.50
CA GLU A 83 2.48 -1.81 -7.39
C GLU A 83 3.45 -2.49 -6.44
N ASP A 84 2.98 -2.82 -5.24
CA ASP A 84 3.79 -3.46 -4.22
C ASP A 84 3.01 -4.55 -3.51
N LEU A 85 3.71 -5.63 -3.21
CA LEU A 85 3.25 -6.70 -2.32
C LEU A 85 4.41 -7.03 -1.38
N TYR A 86 4.22 -6.77 -0.09
CA TYR A 86 5.26 -6.94 0.91
C TYR A 86 4.72 -7.68 2.11
N VAL A 87 5.46 -8.68 2.57
CA VAL A 87 5.15 -9.45 3.77
C VAL A 87 6.40 -9.49 4.63
N ARG A 88 6.25 -9.13 5.89
CA ARG A 88 7.33 -9.20 6.88
C ARG A 88 7.81 -10.62 7.11
#